data_91abb2658bf7d827b925eea11483c9db
#
_entry.id   91abb2658bf7d827b925eea11483c9db
#
_cell.length_a   1.000
_cell.length_b   1.000
_cell.length_c   1.000
_cell.angle_alpha   90.00
_cell.angle_beta   90.00
_cell.angle_gamma   90.00
#
_symmetry.space_group_name_H-M   'P 1'
#
loop_
_entity.id
_entity.type
_entity.pdbx_description
1 polymer ?
#
loop_
_entity_poly.entity_id
_entity_poly.type
_entity_poly.pdbx_seq_one_letter_code
_entity_poly.pdbx_strand_id
1 'polypeptide(L)'
;VEDETIWKFDEIHEEGIRLAAALASRLLQQGIPVGIRTNGRDLKSDECFSLNGGTGPQQVRSLYEGLTRLDLTKKAEHMEVILDRLREEKENGNRTYVMISKNQRESCYEGFDSLLQDGGTGAWIATLYDDMEWKLPENRKVTMIRWEVAK
;
A
#
# COMPACT_ATOMS: atom_id res chain seq x y z
N VAL A 1 4.60 13.27 17.23
CA VAL A 1 3.78 12.28 16.55
C VAL A 1 3.38 12.81 15.19
N GLU A 2 3.73 12.10 14.16
CA GLU A 2 3.39 12.48 12.81
C GLU A 2 1.92 12.17 12.52
N ASP A 3 1.22 13.14 11.96
CA ASP A 3 -0.16 12.94 11.51
C ASP A 3 -0.13 12.35 10.10
N GLU A 4 -0.60 11.12 9.95
CA GLU A 4 -0.65 10.45 8.66
C GLU A 4 -1.62 11.08 7.67
N THR A 5 -2.58 11.85 8.14
CA THR A 5 -3.51 12.50 7.23
C THR A 5 -2.87 13.67 6.49
N ILE A 6 -1.67 14.07 6.88
CA ILE A 6 -0.90 15.12 6.23
C ILE A 6 0.31 14.47 5.54
N TRP A 7 0.42 14.68 4.23
CA TRP A 7 1.55 14.19 3.48
C TRP A 7 2.80 15.02 3.82
N LYS A 8 3.76 14.36 4.47
CA LYS A 8 5.10 14.86 4.72
C LYS A 8 6.06 13.88 4.04
N PHE A 9 7.31 14.23 3.90
CA PHE A 9 8.31 13.34 3.32
C PHE A 9 7.93 12.92 1.88
N ASP A 10 7.82 13.90 1.01
CA ASP A 10 7.38 13.72 -0.39
C ASP A 10 8.15 12.61 -1.11
N GLU A 11 9.47 12.54 -0.91
CA GLU A 11 10.30 11.53 -1.57
C GLU A 11 9.88 10.10 -1.19
N ILE A 12 9.50 9.90 0.07
CA ILE A 12 9.02 8.59 0.54
C ILE A 12 7.71 8.22 -0.14
N HIS A 13 6.79 9.17 -0.21
CA HIS A 13 5.48 8.91 -0.81
C HIS A 13 5.56 8.71 -2.32
N GLU A 14 6.38 9.49 -3.00
CA GLU A 14 6.61 9.33 -4.43
C GLU A 14 7.28 7.99 -4.74
N GLU A 15 8.25 7.57 -3.94
CA GLU A 15 8.88 6.27 -4.09
C GLU A 15 7.88 5.13 -3.83
N GLY A 16 7.01 5.28 -2.85
CA GLY A 16 5.97 4.29 -2.57
C GLY A 16 5.01 4.12 -3.76
N ILE A 17 4.60 5.21 -4.37
CA ILE A 17 3.76 5.18 -5.58
C ILE A 17 4.51 4.50 -6.73
N ARG A 18 5.76 4.84 -6.93
CA ARG A 18 6.60 4.26 -7.98
C ARG A 18 6.79 2.76 -7.79
N LEU A 19 7.05 2.33 -6.57
CA LEU A 19 7.17 0.91 -6.22
C LEU A 19 5.87 0.16 -6.48
N ALA A 20 4.73 0.73 -6.09
CA ALA A 20 3.43 0.12 -6.31
C ALA A 20 3.16 -0.08 -7.80
N ALA A 21 3.44 0.94 -8.61
CA ALA A 21 3.27 0.87 -10.06
C ALA A 21 4.19 -0.19 -10.68
N ALA A 22 5.45 -0.21 -10.30
CA ALA A 22 6.44 -1.14 -10.85
C ALA A 22 6.11 -2.59 -10.47
N LEU A 23 5.79 -2.85 -9.22
CA LEU A 23 5.46 -4.18 -8.73
C LEU A 23 4.19 -4.70 -9.39
N ALA A 24 3.14 -3.89 -9.40
CA ALA A 24 1.86 -4.28 -10.00
C ALA A 24 2.00 -4.55 -11.49
N SER A 25 2.73 -3.68 -12.21
CA SER A 25 2.99 -3.86 -13.64
C SER A 25 3.71 -5.18 -13.92
N ARG A 26 4.72 -5.50 -13.12
CA ARG A 26 5.47 -6.74 -13.30
C ARG A 26 4.61 -7.97 -13.05
N LEU A 27 3.78 -7.94 -12.01
CA LEU A 27 2.86 -9.05 -11.71
C LEU A 27 1.83 -9.22 -12.83
N LEU A 28 1.29 -8.12 -13.34
CA LEU A 28 0.34 -8.16 -14.45
C LEU A 28 0.96 -8.71 -15.73
N GLN A 29 2.23 -8.41 -15.99
CA GLN A 29 2.97 -8.98 -17.13
C GLN A 29 3.12 -10.50 -17.03
N GLN A 30 3.13 -11.02 -15.81
CA GLN A 30 3.20 -12.45 -15.54
C GLN A 30 1.82 -13.12 -15.52
N GLY A 31 0.76 -12.38 -15.82
CA GLY A 31 -0.61 -12.89 -15.81
C GLY A 31 -1.23 -13.03 -14.43
N ILE A 32 -0.61 -12.46 -13.39
CA ILE A 32 -1.11 -12.50 -12.02
C ILE A 32 -2.13 -11.37 -11.83
N PRO A 33 -3.37 -11.66 -11.39
CA PRO A 33 -4.34 -10.60 -11.13
C PRO A 33 -3.88 -9.67 -10.00
N VAL A 34 -4.01 -8.37 -10.20
CA VAL A 34 -3.61 -7.36 -9.23
C VAL A 34 -4.75 -6.36 -9.03
N GLY A 35 -5.05 -6.08 -7.78
CA GLY A 35 -5.85 -4.94 -7.37
C GLY A 35 -5.02 -4.03 -6.47
N ILE A 36 -5.54 -2.87 -6.16
CA ILE A 36 -4.85 -1.90 -5.31
C ILE A 36 -5.83 -1.17 -4.42
N ARG A 37 -5.38 -0.83 -3.23
CA ARG A 37 -6.07 0.07 -2.30
C ARG A 37 -5.07 1.11 -1.82
N THR A 38 -5.45 2.37 -1.87
CA THR A 38 -4.59 3.45 -1.41
C THR A 38 -5.33 4.30 -0.38
N ASN A 39 -4.56 4.99 0.45
CA ASN A 39 -5.11 6.00 1.35
C ASN A 39 -4.96 7.42 0.78
N GLY A 40 -4.43 7.55 -0.43
CA GLY A 40 -4.34 8.83 -1.13
C GLY A 40 -5.60 9.13 -1.92
N ARG A 41 -5.90 10.42 -2.06
CA ARG A 41 -7.13 10.87 -2.72
C ARG A 41 -6.87 11.25 -4.17
N ASP A 42 -7.84 10.92 -5.00
CA ASP A 42 -7.82 11.25 -6.42
C ASP A 42 -7.97 12.77 -6.61
N LEU A 43 -7.23 13.32 -7.57
CA LEU A 43 -7.24 14.73 -7.89
C LEU A 43 -8.64 15.27 -8.25
N LYS A 44 -9.45 14.47 -8.91
CA LYS A 44 -10.77 14.87 -9.40
C LYS A 44 -11.90 14.45 -8.49
N SER A 45 -11.94 13.19 -8.08
CA SER A 45 -13.07 12.62 -7.33
C SER A 45 -13.01 12.88 -5.84
N ASP A 46 -11.82 13.20 -5.34
CA ASP A 46 -11.56 13.37 -3.89
C ASP A 46 -11.77 12.10 -3.07
N GLU A 47 -11.93 10.97 -3.74
CA GLU A 47 -12.02 9.66 -3.10
C GLU A 47 -10.66 8.97 -3.09
N CYS A 48 -10.45 8.07 -2.14
CA CYS A 48 -9.25 7.23 -2.13
C CYS A 48 -9.25 6.34 -3.35
N PHE A 49 -8.13 6.32 -4.09
CA PHE A 49 -8.03 5.47 -5.25
C PHE A 49 -8.05 4.01 -4.84
N SER A 50 -8.93 3.24 -5.46
CA SER A 50 -8.98 1.80 -5.30
C SER A 50 -9.30 1.15 -6.64
N LEU A 51 -8.76 -0.06 -6.84
CA LEU A 51 -8.96 -0.83 -8.06
C LEU A 51 -9.10 -2.29 -7.68
N ASN A 52 -10.22 -2.90 -8.05
CA ASN A 52 -10.44 -4.32 -7.81
C ASN A 52 -9.47 -5.17 -8.64
N GLY A 53 -9.21 -6.38 -8.17
CA GLY A 53 -8.29 -7.30 -8.85
C GLY A 53 -8.72 -7.60 -10.28
N GLY A 54 -7.75 -7.67 -11.16
CA GLY A 54 -7.98 -7.99 -12.56
C GLY A 54 -6.68 -8.16 -13.30
N THR A 55 -6.78 -8.47 -14.60
CA THR A 55 -5.65 -8.69 -15.50
C THR A 55 -5.84 -7.91 -16.79
N GLY A 56 -4.81 -7.92 -17.63
CA GLY A 56 -4.85 -7.42 -18.98
C GLY A 56 -4.50 -5.94 -19.13
N PRO A 57 -4.47 -5.45 -20.37
CA PRO A 57 -4.03 -4.08 -20.67
C PRO A 57 -4.89 -3.00 -20.03
N GLN A 58 -6.20 -3.24 -19.90
CA GLN A 58 -7.09 -2.29 -19.25
C GLN A 58 -6.79 -2.14 -17.77
N GLN A 59 -6.42 -3.22 -17.10
CA GLN A 59 -6.03 -3.18 -15.70
C GLN A 59 -4.76 -2.35 -15.51
N VAL A 60 -3.76 -2.54 -16.38
CA VAL A 60 -2.53 -1.74 -16.38
C VAL A 60 -2.84 -0.26 -16.54
N ARG A 61 -3.70 0.07 -17.51
CA ARG A 61 -4.09 1.46 -17.78
C ARG A 61 -4.77 2.09 -16.57
N SER A 62 -5.75 1.41 -16.00
CA SER A 62 -6.50 1.90 -14.84
C SER A 62 -5.58 2.12 -13.64
N LEU A 63 -4.63 1.21 -13.44
CA LEU A 63 -3.64 1.33 -12.38
C LEU A 63 -2.79 2.59 -12.52
N TYR A 64 -2.20 2.79 -13.69
CA TYR A 64 -1.35 3.96 -13.93
C TYR A 64 -2.13 5.26 -13.87
N GLU A 65 -3.32 5.31 -14.46
CA GLU A 65 -4.17 6.49 -14.40
C GLU A 65 -4.51 6.86 -12.96
N GLY A 66 -4.89 5.87 -12.14
CA GLY A 66 -5.23 6.11 -10.75
C GLY A 66 -4.05 6.57 -9.91
N LEU A 67 -2.89 5.95 -10.08
CA LEU A 67 -1.70 6.32 -9.32
C LEU A 67 -1.17 7.69 -9.71
N THR A 68 -1.26 8.07 -10.99
CA THR A 68 -0.82 9.39 -11.43
C THR A 68 -1.74 10.53 -11.01
N ARG A 69 -2.99 10.21 -10.66
CA ARG A 69 -3.95 11.21 -10.18
C ARG A 69 -4.00 11.37 -8.67
N LEU A 70 -3.13 10.69 -7.92
CA LEU A 70 -3.06 10.88 -6.47
C LEU A 70 -2.56 12.29 -6.16
N ASP A 71 -3.32 13.00 -5.34
CA ASP A 71 -3.01 14.37 -4.96
C ASP A 71 -2.43 14.41 -3.54
N LEU A 72 -1.12 14.58 -3.45
CA LEU A 72 -0.40 14.61 -2.18
C LEU A 72 -0.59 15.92 -1.41
N THR A 73 -1.35 16.89 -1.95
CA THR A 73 -1.74 18.10 -1.23
C THR A 73 -3.02 17.92 -0.42
N LYS A 74 -3.77 16.86 -0.69
CA LYS A 74 -5.00 16.54 0.05
C LYS A 74 -4.70 15.63 1.23
N LYS A 75 -5.49 15.72 2.28
CA LYS A 75 -5.37 14.84 3.43
C LYS A 75 -5.58 13.39 3.00
N ALA A 76 -4.66 12.52 3.42
CA ALA A 76 -4.81 11.09 3.24
C ALA A 76 -5.78 10.51 4.28
N GLU A 77 -6.40 9.39 3.95
CA GLU A 77 -7.10 8.58 4.93
C GLU A 77 -6.07 7.85 5.81
N HIS A 78 -6.44 7.49 7.03
CA HIS A 78 -5.57 6.65 7.85
C HIS A 78 -5.44 5.26 7.24
N MET A 79 -4.23 4.72 7.22
CA MET A 79 -3.97 3.39 6.65
C MET A 79 -4.79 2.31 7.36
N GLU A 80 -5.01 2.45 8.66
CA GLU A 80 -5.80 1.50 9.45
C GLU A 80 -7.23 1.37 8.91
N VAL A 81 -7.82 2.47 8.43
CA VAL A 81 -9.16 2.46 7.82
C VAL A 81 -9.16 1.64 6.54
N ILE A 82 -8.12 1.78 5.72
CA ILE A 82 -7.98 1.01 4.48
C ILE A 82 -7.82 -0.49 4.78
N LEU A 83 -7.02 -0.82 5.79
CA LEU A 83 -6.83 -2.21 6.21
C LEU A 83 -8.12 -2.84 6.74
N ASP A 84 -8.91 -2.08 7.51
CA ASP A 84 -10.20 -2.54 8.00
C ASP A 84 -11.17 -2.80 6.85
N ARG A 85 -11.23 -1.91 5.87
CA ARG A 85 -12.08 -2.10 4.68
C ARG A 85 -11.67 -3.35 3.90
N LEU A 86 -10.37 -3.58 3.72
CA LEU A 86 -9.88 -4.79 3.06
C LEU A 86 -10.29 -6.05 3.82
N ARG A 87 -10.21 -6.02 5.14
CA ARG A 87 -10.62 -7.16 5.96
C ARG A 87 -12.10 -7.46 5.80
N GLU A 88 -12.95 -6.43 5.72
CA GLU A 88 -14.38 -6.58 5.49
C GLU A 88 -14.69 -7.11 4.09
N GLU A 89 -13.93 -6.70 3.08
CA GLU A 89 -14.08 -7.14 1.70
C GLU A 89 -13.49 -8.52 1.44
N LYS A 90 -12.74 -9.07 2.39
CA LYS A 90 -12.00 -10.31 2.21
C LYS A 90 -12.93 -11.47 1.93
N GLU A 91 -12.81 -12.02 0.73
CA GLU A 91 -13.47 -13.24 0.34
C GLU A 91 -12.60 -14.45 0.66
N ASN A 92 -13.21 -15.63 0.73
CA ASN A 92 -12.49 -16.88 0.91
C ASN A 92 -11.66 -17.15 -0.35
N GLY A 93 -10.38 -16.87 -0.30
CA GLY A 93 -9.49 -17.10 -1.43
C GLY A 93 -8.04 -16.84 -1.05
N ASN A 94 -7.16 -17.38 -1.87
CA ASN A 94 -5.72 -17.22 -1.68
C ASN A 94 -5.28 -15.87 -2.23
N ARG A 95 -5.27 -14.86 -1.38
CA ARG A 95 -4.72 -13.55 -1.73
C ARG A 95 -3.42 -13.33 -1.00
N THR A 96 -2.46 -12.75 -1.71
CA THR A 96 -1.24 -12.23 -1.12
C THR A 96 -1.36 -10.72 -1.06
N TYR A 97 -1.07 -10.15 0.09
CA TYR A 97 -1.14 -8.71 0.29
C TYR A 97 0.28 -8.15 0.37
N VAL A 98 0.49 -7.03 -0.31
CA VAL A 98 1.73 -6.26 -0.19
C VAL A 98 1.36 -4.87 0.27
N MET A 99 1.85 -4.48 1.44
CA MET A 99 1.67 -3.12 1.94
C MET A 99 2.94 -2.33 1.72
N ILE A 100 2.79 -1.14 1.16
CA ILE A 100 3.90 -0.19 0.99
C ILE A 100 3.58 1.02 1.85
N SER A 101 4.28 1.17 2.95
CA SER A 101 3.99 2.25 3.90
C SER A 101 5.19 2.53 4.80
N LYS A 102 5.40 3.81 5.09
CA LYS A 102 6.37 4.24 6.10
C LYS A 102 5.82 4.14 7.53
N ASN A 103 4.52 3.92 7.65
CA ASN A 103 3.85 3.97 8.95
C ASN A 103 4.12 2.72 9.75
N GLN A 104 4.96 2.83 10.76
CA GLN A 104 5.35 1.74 11.65
C GLN A 104 4.57 1.74 12.97
N ARG A 105 3.40 2.40 13.01
CA ARG A 105 2.57 2.40 14.23
C ARG A 105 2.03 1.02 14.52
N GLU A 106 1.89 0.74 15.80
CA GLU A 106 1.36 -0.55 16.27
C GLU A 106 -0.02 -0.85 15.68
N SER A 107 -0.90 0.15 15.61
CA SER A 107 -2.24 -0.02 15.03
C SER A 107 -2.20 -0.42 13.56
N CYS A 108 -1.26 0.10 12.79
CA CYS A 108 -1.07 -0.29 11.39
C CYS A 108 -0.54 -1.71 11.27
N TYR A 109 0.43 -2.06 12.09
CA TYR A 109 0.97 -3.42 12.15
C TYR A 109 -0.12 -4.43 12.53
N GLU A 110 -0.89 -4.15 13.57
CA GLU A 110 -1.97 -5.03 14.01
C GLU A 110 -3.05 -5.17 12.96
N GLY A 111 -3.40 -4.08 12.27
CA GLY A 111 -4.36 -4.10 11.17
C GLY A 111 -3.92 -5.00 10.03
N PHE A 112 -2.65 -4.92 9.65
CA PHE A 112 -2.10 -5.75 8.58
C PHE A 112 -2.01 -7.22 9.01
N ASP A 113 -1.56 -7.48 10.23
CA ASP A 113 -1.52 -8.84 10.79
C ASP A 113 -2.91 -9.47 10.83
N SER A 114 -3.93 -8.71 11.24
CA SER A 114 -5.32 -9.17 11.24
C SER A 114 -5.82 -9.52 9.84
N LEU A 115 -5.41 -8.74 8.84
CA LEU A 115 -5.77 -9.02 7.45
C LEU A 115 -5.20 -10.35 6.97
N LEU A 116 -4.06 -10.78 7.51
CA LEU A 116 -3.37 -12.00 7.12
C LEU A 116 -3.77 -13.23 7.93
N GLN A 117 -4.73 -13.10 8.84
CA GLN A 117 -5.25 -14.27 9.54
C GLN A 117 -5.96 -15.20 8.56
N ASP A 118 -6.22 -16.41 8.96
CA ASP A 118 -6.81 -17.45 8.10
C ASP A 118 -5.88 -17.95 6.99
N GLY A 119 -4.58 -17.94 7.25
CA GLY A 119 -3.59 -18.54 6.35
C GLY A 119 -3.07 -17.62 5.25
N GLY A 120 -3.42 -16.34 5.29
CA GLY A 120 -2.90 -15.35 4.35
C GLY A 120 -1.41 -15.09 4.55
N THR A 121 -0.73 -14.69 3.48
CA THR A 121 0.66 -14.27 3.50
C THR A 121 0.79 -12.88 2.93
N GLY A 122 1.85 -12.18 3.29
CA GLY A 122 2.05 -10.83 2.82
C GLY A 122 3.48 -10.35 2.94
N ALA A 123 3.72 -9.19 2.37
CA ALA A 123 4.96 -8.47 2.49
C ALA A 123 4.67 -7.02 2.88
N TRP A 124 5.53 -6.46 3.68
CA TRP A 124 5.48 -5.05 4.04
C TRP A 124 6.79 -4.40 3.60
N ILE A 125 6.69 -3.51 2.63
CA ILE A 125 7.82 -2.70 2.18
C ILE A 125 7.71 -1.37 2.91
N ALA A 126 8.59 -1.17 3.88
CA ALA A 126 8.64 0.08 4.64
C ALA A 126 9.60 1.04 3.93
N THR A 127 9.03 2.08 3.32
CA THR A 127 9.79 3.12 2.64
C THR A 127 10.25 4.15 3.67
N LEU A 128 11.54 4.19 3.94
CA LEU A 128 12.10 4.97 5.03
C LEU A 128 13.36 5.71 4.57
N TYR A 129 13.59 6.90 5.13
CA TYR A 129 14.90 7.52 5.04
C TYR A 129 15.89 6.73 5.89
N ASP A 130 17.19 6.86 5.60
CA ASP A 130 18.24 6.11 6.29
C ASP A 130 18.35 6.45 7.78
N ASP A 131 17.93 7.66 8.18
CA ASP A 131 17.94 8.10 9.57
C ASP A 131 16.71 7.68 10.37
N MET A 132 15.74 7.04 9.74
CA MET A 132 14.55 6.53 10.43
C MET A 132 14.81 5.16 11.06
N GLU A 133 14.31 4.97 12.27
CA GLU A 133 14.46 3.71 12.98
C GLU A 133 13.53 2.63 12.44
N TRP A 134 14.03 1.40 12.45
CA TRP A 134 13.23 0.21 12.20
C TRP A 134 12.52 -0.19 13.49
N LYS A 135 11.19 -0.13 13.49
CA LYS A 135 10.37 -0.38 14.68
C LYS A 135 9.48 -1.61 14.57
N LEU A 136 9.45 -2.24 13.40
CA LEU A 136 8.54 -3.35 13.16
C LEU A 136 9.08 -4.64 13.81
N PRO A 137 8.22 -5.40 14.51
CA PRO A 137 8.60 -6.70 15.06
C PRO A 137 8.72 -7.74 13.95
N GLU A 138 9.46 -8.80 14.21
CA GLU A 138 9.51 -9.95 13.32
C GLU A 138 8.14 -10.65 13.28
N ASN A 139 7.76 -11.11 12.10
CA ASN A 139 6.50 -11.82 11.90
C ASN A 139 6.69 -12.91 10.85
N ARG A 140 6.28 -14.12 11.17
CA ARG A 140 6.43 -15.27 10.28
C ARG A 140 5.53 -15.24 9.05
N LYS A 141 4.40 -14.52 9.14
CA LYS A 141 3.45 -14.38 8.04
C LYS A 141 3.82 -13.28 7.06
N VAL A 142 4.70 -12.38 7.47
CA VAL A 142 5.00 -11.16 6.73
C VAL A 142 6.48 -11.09 6.43
N THR A 143 6.81 -10.93 5.16
CA THR A 143 8.17 -10.59 4.75
C THR A 143 8.34 -9.08 4.94
N MET A 144 9.22 -8.70 5.85
CA MET A 144 9.50 -7.30 6.16
C MET A 144 10.69 -6.82 5.34
N ILE A 145 10.49 -5.78 4.55
CA ILE A 145 11.53 -5.21 3.69
C ILE A 145 11.69 -3.74 4.03
N ARG A 146 12.90 -3.34 4.43
CA ARG A 146 13.24 -1.93 4.56
C ARG A 146 13.72 -1.42 3.20
N TRP A 147 13.04 -0.42 2.68
CA TRP A 147 13.40 0.20 1.41
C TRP A 147 13.86 1.63 1.68
N GLU A 148 15.15 1.86 1.58
CA GLU A 148 15.71 3.17 1.87
C GLU A 148 15.50 4.14 0.72
N VAL A 149 15.08 5.35 1.08
CA VAL A 149 14.80 6.45 0.15
C VAL A 149 15.78 7.58 0.41
N ALA A 150 16.35 8.13 -0.65
CA ALA A 150 17.24 9.29 -0.56
C ALA A 150 16.43 10.57 -0.35
N LYS A 151 16.92 11.41 0.53
CA LYS A 151 16.33 12.74 0.73
C LYS A 151 16.63 13.67 -0.44
#